data_b8fcd4a75f8e699c84d08af74abc2fec
#
_entry.id   b8fcd4a75f8e699c84d08af74abc2fec
#
_cell.length_a   1.000
_cell.length_b   1.000
_cell.length_c   1.000
_cell.angle_alpha   90.00
_cell.angle_beta   90.00
_cell.angle_gamma   90.00
#
_symmetry.space_group_name_H-M   'P 1'
#
loop_
_entity.id
_entity.type
_entity.pdbx_description
1 polymer ?
#
loop_
_entity_poly.entity_id
_entity_poly.type
_entity_poly.pdbx_seq_one_letter_code
_entity_poly.pdbx_strand_id
1 'polypeptide(L)'
;MQVTSLEQLKNIKVTDVVNLGSFEDGTELIAEVKKPNLMQLMIEGKVPNTLMSTAMGMFKNGSGELINKAVDDIDSLKELVGMMEVFAEASLVNPSYTQIKEIGLSLTENQLIGILQFAQGGVKALENFRMQSEHNTDIESK
;
A
#
# COMPACT_ATOMS: atom_id res chain seq x y z
N MET A 1 1.90 10.76 34.56
CA MET A 1 1.41 10.09 33.33
C MET A 1 0.45 8.98 33.71
N GLN A 2 -0.70 8.95 33.09
CA GLN A 2 -1.77 8.02 33.42
C GLN A 2 -1.74 6.83 32.48
N VAL A 3 -2.01 5.62 33.01
CA VAL A 3 -2.04 4.40 32.20
C VAL A 3 -3.28 4.39 31.29
N THR A 4 -3.09 4.05 30.01
CA THR A 4 -4.20 3.93 29.08
C THR A 4 -5.08 2.74 29.47
N SER A 5 -6.38 2.93 29.50
CA SER A 5 -7.33 1.86 29.87
C SER A 5 -7.58 0.92 28.69
N LEU A 6 -8.01 -0.31 29.00
CA LEU A 6 -8.41 -1.26 27.97
C LEU A 6 -9.59 -0.76 27.14
N GLU A 7 -10.51 -0.01 27.76
CA GLU A 7 -11.64 0.59 27.02
C GLU A 7 -11.17 1.59 25.98
N GLN A 8 -10.19 2.43 26.32
CA GLN A 8 -9.60 3.35 25.36
C GLN A 8 -8.95 2.60 24.22
N LEU A 9 -8.23 1.50 24.52
CA LEU A 9 -7.57 0.69 23.50
C LEU A 9 -8.56 -0.02 22.59
N LYS A 10 -9.71 -0.47 23.13
CA LYS A 10 -10.76 -1.11 22.31
C LYS A 10 -11.38 -0.15 21.29
N ASN A 11 -11.33 1.16 21.57
CA ASN A 11 -11.91 2.18 20.70
C ASN A 11 -10.94 2.64 19.62
N ILE A 12 -9.69 2.13 19.60
CA ILE A 12 -8.73 2.46 18.55
C ILE A 12 -9.24 1.91 17.23
N LYS A 13 -9.29 2.80 16.24
CA LYS A 13 -9.73 2.44 14.91
C LYS A 13 -8.60 1.72 14.17
N VAL A 14 -8.82 0.45 13.80
CA VAL A 14 -7.79 -0.37 13.12
C VAL A 14 -7.97 -0.40 11.61
N THR A 15 -9.14 0.01 11.11
CA THR A 15 -9.41 0.09 9.67
C THR A 15 -9.87 1.49 9.30
N ASP A 16 -9.66 1.85 8.05
CA ASP A 16 -10.14 3.10 7.47
C ASP A 16 -10.81 2.82 6.13
N VAL A 17 -11.79 3.63 5.75
CA VAL A 17 -12.36 3.59 4.41
C VAL A 17 -11.70 4.71 3.62
N VAL A 18 -11.02 4.34 2.53
CA VAL A 18 -10.22 5.28 1.74
C VAL A 18 -10.53 5.12 0.26
N ASN A 19 -10.25 6.16 -0.49
CA ASN A 19 -10.31 6.15 -1.95
C ASN A 19 -8.89 5.89 -2.47
N LEU A 20 -8.69 4.76 -3.14
CA LEU A 20 -7.38 4.37 -3.67
C LEU A 20 -7.14 4.85 -5.09
N GLY A 21 -8.12 5.51 -5.70
CA GLY A 21 -8.02 6.01 -7.06
C GLY A 21 -8.95 5.29 -8.01
N SER A 22 -9.02 5.80 -9.23
CA SER A 22 -9.96 5.30 -10.23
C SER A 22 -9.32 4.28 -11.15
N PHE A 23 -10.15 3.32 -11.60
CA PHE A 23 -9.81 2.45 -12.72
C PHE A 23 -9.91 3.23 -14.04
N GLU A 24 -9.53 2.58 -15.14
CA GLU A 24 -9.52 3.23 -16.46
C GLU A 24 -10.88 3.77 -16.89
N ASP A 25 -11.95 3.12 -16.50
CA ASP A 25 -13.31 3.54 -16.84
C ASP A 25 -13.87 4.64 -15.95
N GLY A 26 -13.09 5.12 -14.98
CA GLY A 26 -13.48 6.16 -14.05
C GLY A 26 -14.11 5.66 -12.75
N THR A 27 -14.33 4.35 -12.61
CA THR A 27 -14.85 3.78 -11.36
C THR A 27 -13.80 3.92 -10.26
N GLU A 28 -14.17 4.54 -9.15
CA GLU A 28 -13.27 4.71 -8.02
C GLU A 28 -13.21 3.44 -7.17
N LEU A 29 -12.01 3.12 -6.69
CA LEU A 29 -11.83 2.03 -5.72
C LEU A 29 -11.86 2.62 -4.31
N ILE A 30 -13.01 2.53 -3.67
CA ILE A 30 -13.19 2.92 -2.27
C ILE A 30 -13.20 1.64 -1.46
N ALA A 31 -12.25 1.50 -0.57
CA ALA A 31 -12.02 0.24 0.13
C ALA A 31 -11.80 0.46 1.62
N GLU A 32 -12.19 -0.54 2.40
CA GLU A 32 -11.79 -0.62 3.79
C GLU A 32 -10.39 -1.22 3.84
N VAL A 33 -9.47 -0.52 4.49
CA VAL A 33 -8.06 -0.89 4.54
C VAL A 33 -7.55 -0.86 5.98
N LYS A 34 -6.49 -1.63 6.24
CA LYS A 34 -5.77 -1.57 7.51
C LYS A 34 -4.28 -1.38 7.19
N LYS A 35 -3.59 -0.62 8.05
CA LYS A 35 -2.15 -0.41 7.87
C LYS A 35 -1.41 -1.70 8.22
N PRO A 36 -0.64 -2.27 7.29
CA PRO A 36 0.08 -3.51 7.56
C PRO A 36 1.31 -3.25 8.41
N ASN A 37 1.76 -4.29 9.12
CA ASN A 37 2.99 -4.28 9.88
C ASN A 37 3.99 -5.17 9.15
N LEU A 38 5.00 -4.58 8.53
CA LEU A 38 5.95 -5.31 7.69
C LEU A 38 6.71 -6.37 8.48
N MET A 39 7.15 -6.04 9.69
CA MET A 39 7.85 -7.01 10.55
C MET A 39 6.98 -8.24 10.81
N GLN A 40 5.70 -8.02 11.11
CA GLN A 40 4.77 -9.12 11.35
C GLN A 40 4.53 -9.96 10.10
N LEU A 41 4.41 -9.31 8.93
CA LEU A 41 4.27 -10.02 7.66
C LEU A 41 5.47 -10.94 7.38
N MET A 42 6.67 -10.46 7.69
CA MET A 42 7.89 -11.28 7.54
C MET A 42 7.89 -12.49 8.49
N ILE A 43 7.53 -12.25 9.75
CA ILE A 43 7.50 -13.32 10.77
C ILE A 43 6.44 -14.36 10.44
N GLU A 44 5.28 -13.95 9.95
CA GLU A 44 4.17 -14.84 9.62
C GLU A 44 4.35 -15.58 8.28
N GLY A 45 5.44 -15.31 7.56
CA GLY A 45 5.69 -15.95 6.27
C GLY A 45 4.83 -15.40 5.13
N LYS A 46 4.31 -14.20 5.27
CA LYS A 46 3.51 -13.53 4.23
C LYS A 46 4.36 -12.90 3.14
N VAL A 47 5.65 -12.75 3.38
CA VAL A 47 6.60 -12.23 2.40
C VAL A 47 7.32 -13.42 1.78
N PRO A 48 7.27 -13.58 0.44
CA PRO A 48 8.01 -14.67 -0.22
C PRO A 48 9.50 -14.62 0.11
N ASN A 49 10.14 -15.78 0.17
CA ASN A 49 11.59 -15.86 0.48
C ASN A 49 12.42 -15.03 -0.48
N THR A 50 12.04 -14.97 -1.75
CA THR A 50 12.73 -14.16 -2.76
C THR A 50 12.68 -12.67 -2.49
N LEU A 51 11.75 -12.22 -1.65
CA LEU A 51 11.58 -10.79 -1.31
C LEU A 51 12.01 -10.46 0.11
N MET A 52 12.51 -11.43 0.89
CA MET A 52 12.87 -11.19 2.29
C MET A 52 13.96 -10.14 2.44
N SER A 53 14.99 -10.20 1.61
CA SER A 53 16.08 -9.21 1.65
C SER A 53 15.54 -7.80 1.32
N THR A 54 14.68 -7.70 0.33
CA THR A 54 14.02 -6.46 -0.06
C THR A 54 13.16 -5.91 1.07
N ALA A 55 12.37 -6.78 1.69
CA ALA A 55 11.53 -6.41 2.82
C ALA A 55 12.34 -5.91 4.01
N MET A 56 13.47 -6.54 4.31
CA MET A 56 14.37 -6.09 5.37
C MET A 56 14.92 -4.70 5.07
N GLY A 57 15.30 -4.45 3.82
CA GLY A 57 15.76 -3.13 3.39
C GLY A 57 14.68 -2.06 3.57
N MET A 58 13.46 -2.38 3.21
CA MET A 58 12.32 -1.47 3.38
C MET A 58 12.03 -1.21 4.86
N PHE A 59 12.13 -2.24 5.69
CA PHE A 59 11.93 -2.11 7.13
C PHE A 59 12.95 -1.16 7.75
N LYS A 60 14.20 -1.22 7.31
CA LYS A 60 15.28 -0.37 7.82
C LYS A 60 15.22 1.06 7.26
N ASN A 61 15.00 1.21 5.96
CA ASN A 61 15.24 2.45 5.23
C ASN A 61 14.01 3.02 4.52
N GLY A 62 12.85 2.35 4.61
CA GLY A 62 11.67 2.71 3.83
C GLY A 62 11.80 2.29 2.38
N SER A 63 10.88 2.75 1.53
CA SER A 63 10.81 2.32 0.12
C SER A 63 11.60 3.17 -0.85
N GLY A 64 12.13 4.32 -0.41
CA GLY A 64 12.76 5.29 -1.31
C GLY A 64 13.92 4.73 -2.13
N GLU A 65 14.78 3.95 -1.49
CA GLU A 65 15.93 3.35 -2.18
C GLU A 65 15.49 2.35 -3.24
N LEU A 66 14.50 1.50 -2.90
CA LEU A 66 13.98 0.52 -3.85
C LEU A 66 13.29 1.20 -5.04
N ILE A 67 12.51 2.24 -4.79
CA ILE A 67 11.86 3.01 -5.86
C ILE A 67 12.92 3.61 -6.79
N ASN A 68 13.98 4.19 -6.24
CA ASN A 68 15.05 4.78 -7.05
C ASN A 68 15.76 3.74 -7.91
N LYS A 69 16.00 2.56 -7.39
CA LYS A 69 16.61 1.45 -8.14
C LYS A 69 15.69 0.91 -9.23
N ALA A 70 14.39 0.86 -8.95
CA ALA A 70 13.40 0.30 -9.88
C ALA A 70 13.30 1.09 -11.19
N VAL A 71 13.66 2.37 -11.18
CA VAL A 71 13.66 3.21 -12.38
C VAL A 71 14.65 2.70 -13.43
N ASP A 72 15.81 2.17 -12.98
CA ASP A 72 16.91 1.81 -13.88
C ASP A 72 17.18 0.31 -13.95
N ASP A 73 16.52 -0.51 -13.15
CA ASP A 73 16.81 -1.93 -13.04
C ASP A 73 15.52 -2.75 -13.00
N ILE A 74 15.34 -3.61 -14.00
CA ILE A 74 14.12 -4.43 -14.11
C ILE A 74 13.97 -5.41 -12.95
N ASP A 75 15.05 -5.94 -12.39
CA ASP A 75 14.96 -6.83 -11.25
C ASP A 75 14.45 -6.09 -10.00
N SER A 76 14.93 -4.85 -9.79
CA SER A 76 14.45 -4.01 -8.71
C SER A 76 12.98 -3.62 -8.90
N LEU A 77 12.56 -3.39 -10.15
CA LEU A 77 11.16 -3.11 -10.48
C LEU A 77 10.27 -4.31 -10.11
N LYS A 78 10.70 -5.52 -10.46
CA LYS A 78 9.97 -6.74 -10.11
C LYS A 78 9.84 -6.91 -8.59
N GLU A 79 10.91 -6.60 -7.86
CA GLU A 79 10.88 -6.65 -6.40
C GLU A 79 9.92 -5.62 -5.82
N LEU A 80 9.91 -4.40 -6.36
CA LEU A 80 8.99 -3.36 -5.94
C LEU A 80 7.54 -3.77 -6.17
N VAL A 81 7.22 -4.29 -7.36
CA VAL A 81 5.87 -4.77 -7.68
C VAL A 81 5.49 -5.91 -6.75
N GLY A 82 6.40 -6.84 -6.49
CA GLY A 82 6.17 -7.93 -5.55
C GLY A 82 5.82 -7.43 -4.16
N MET A 83 6.55 -6.43 -3.67
CA MET A 83 6.25 -5.83 -2.35
C MET A 83 4.91 -5.09 -2.36
N MET A 84 4.57 -4.38 -3.45
CA MET A 84 3.26 -3.74 -3.56
C MET A 84 2.13 -4.76 -3.49
N GLU A 85 2.30 -5.92 -4.10
CA GLU A 85 1.30 -7.01 -4.02
C GLU A 85 1.19 -7.57 -2.60
N VAL A 86 2.31 -7.75 -1.90
CA VAL A 86 2.31 -8.17 -0.49
C VAL A 86 1.50 -7.18 0.35
N PHE A 87 1.73 -5.88 0.15
CA PHE A 87 1.00 -4.86 0.89
C PHE A 87 -0.48 -4.79 0.49
N ALA A 88 -0.80 -4.99 -0.79
CA ALA A 88 -2.19 -5.02 -1.24
C ALA A 88 -2.96 -6.15 -0.55
N GLU A 89 -2.36 -7.33 -0.50
CA GLU A 89 -2.96 -8.49 0.15
C GLU A 89 -3.16 -8.26 1.64
N ALA A 90 -2.20 -7.61 2.30
CA ALA A 90 -2.25 -7.35 3.74
C ALA A 90 -3.16 -6.18 4.11
N SER A 91 -3.27 -5.17 3.25
CA SER A 91 -3.97 -3.92 3.56
C SER A 91 -5.45 -3.94 3.20
N LEU A 92 -5.82 -4.58 2.09
CA LEU A 92 -7.21 -4.58 1.61
C LEU A 92 -8.06 -5.53 2.45
N VAL A 93 -9.02 -4.97 3.17
CA VAL A 93 -9.94 -5.73 4.01
C VAL A 93 -11.23 -6.02 3.23
N ASN A 94 -11.83 -4.98 2.62
CA ASN A 94 -13.09 -5.11 1.88
C ASN A 94 -13.18 -4.04 0.79
N PRO A 95 -13.20 -4.41 -0.48
CA PRO A 95 -12.97 -5.78 -0.98
C PRO A 95 -11.52 -6.21 -0.73
N SER A 96 -11.31 -7.51 -0.55
CA SER A 96 -9.97 -8.04 -0.39
C SER A 96 -9.25 -8.10 -1.73
N TYR A 97 -7.91 -8.15 -1.71
CA TYR A 97 -7.14 -8.28 -2.94
C TYR A 97 -7.48 -9.58 -3.69
N THR A 98 -7.68 -10.66 -2.95
CA THR A 98 -8.09 -11.94 -3.53
C THR A 98 -9.42 -11.82 -4.26
N GLN A 99 -10.41 -11.15 -3.67
CA GLN A 99 -11.72 -10.93 -4.30
C GLN A 99 -11.59 -10.15 -5.61
N ILE A 100 -10.75 -9.13 -5.62
CA ILE A 100 -10.51 -8.31 -6.82
C ILE A 100 -9.90 -9.16 -7.93
N LYS A 101 -8.90 -9.99 -7.59
CA LYS A 101 -8.26 -10.88 -8.57
C LYS A 101 -9.20 -11.95 -9.10
N GLU A 102 -10.07 -12.49 -8.25
CA GLU A 102 -11.02 -13.54 -8.64
C GLU A 102 -12.01 -13.08 -9.71
N ILE A 103 -12.38 -11.81 -9.72
CA ILE A 103 -13.25 -11.28 -10.79
C ILE A 103 -12.46 -10.85 -12.03
N GLY A 104 -11.16 -11.15 -12.08
CA GLY A 104 -10.31 -10.86 -13.24
C GLY A 104 -9.85 -9.42 -13.36
N LEU A 105 -9.98 -8.64 -12.28
CA LEU A 105 -9.61 -7.23 -12.27
C LEU A 105 -8.20 -7.06 -11.71
N SER A 106 -7.42 -6.17 -12.33
CA SER A 106 -6.08 -5.80 -11.84
C SER A 106 -6.10 -4.38 -11.32
N LEU A 107 -5.38 -4.13 -10.24
CA LEU A 107 -5.20 -2.78 -9.74
C LEU A 107 -4.31 -2.00 -10.69
N THR A 108 -4.58 -0.70 -10.83
CA THR A 108 -3.75 0.20 -11.62
C THR A 108 -2.42 0.48 -10.91
N GLU A 109 -1.45 0.99 -11.66
CA GLU A 109 -0.17 1.41 -11.09
C GLU A 109 -0.35 2.43 -9.97
N ASN A 110 -1.20 3.44 -10.19
CA ASN A 110 -1.46 4.46 -9.18
C ASN A 110 -2.13 3.88 -7.93
N GLN A 111 -3.01 2.90 -8.09
CA GLN A 111 -3.64 2.23 -6.95
C GLN A 111 -2.60 1.45 -6.14
N LEU A 112 -1.71 0.73 -6.81
CA LEU A 112 -0.64 -0.03 -6.15
C LEU A 112 0.34 0.89 -5.42
N ILE A 113 0.73 2.00 -6.04
CA ILE A 113 1.61 2.98 -5.40
C ILE A 113 0.90 3.64 -4.22
N GLY A 114 -0.40 3.92 -4.36
CA GLY A 114 -1.22 4.44 -3.26
C GLY A 114 -1.23 3.49 -2.06
N ILE A 115 -1.36 2.19 -2.30
CA ILE A 115 -1.30 1.17 -1.26
C ILE A 115 0.08 1.18 -0.59
N LEU A 116 1.16 1.29 -1.37
CA LEU A 116 2.51 1.38 -0.83
C LEU A 116 2.66 2.60 0.09
N GLN A 117 2.17 3.75 -0.33
CA GLN A 117 2.20 4.97 0.48
C GLN A 117 1.39 4.81 1.77
N PHE A 118 0.20 4.20 1.66
CA PHE A 118 -0.63 3.91 2.83
C PHE A 118 0.08 2.96 3.79
N ALA A 119 0.70 1.91 3.28
CA ALA A 119 1.39 0.91 4.09
C ALA A 119 2.52 1.53 4.91
N GLN A 120 3.18 2.56 4.39
CA GLN A 120 4.31 3.20 5.05
C GLN A 120 3.93 4.39 5.93
N GLY A 121 2.98 5.19 5.49
CA GLY A 121 2.63 6.45 6.16
C GLY A 121 1.17 6.62 6.57
N GLY A 122 0.33 5.62 6.33
CA GLY A 122 -1.09 5.68 6.70
C GLY A 122 -1.92 6.54 5.76
N VAL A 123 -3.11 6.91 6.24
CA VAL A 123 -4.11 7.65 5.44
C VAL A 123 -3.55 8.97 4.91
N LYS A 124 -2.81 9.69 5.75
CA LYS A 124 -2.28 11.00 5.35
C LYS A 124 -1.30 10.91 4.19
N ALA A 125 -0.42 9.91 4.21
CA ALA A 125 0.53 9.70 3.11
C ALA A 125 -0.20 9.34 1.81
N LEU A 126 -1.24 8.52 1.90
CA LEU A 126 -2.07 8.18 0.75
C LEU A 126 -2.76 9.41 0.18
N GLU A 127 -3.37 10.23 1.02
CA GLU A 127 -4.06 11.44 0.60
C GLU A 127 -3.09 12.42 -0.08
N ASN A 128 -1.90 12.61 0.48
CA ASN A 128 -0.88 13.47 -0.11
C ASN A 128 -0.44 12.96 -1.48
N PHE A 129 -0.23 11.66 -1.61
CA PHE A 129 0.12 11.05 -2.89
C PHE A 129 -0.99 11.29 -3.93
N ARG A 130 -2.25 11.08 -3.57
CA ARG A 130 -3.38 11.27 -4.47
C ARG A 130 -3.52 12.72 -4.90
N MET A 131 -3.33 13.66 -4.01
CA MET A 131 -3.36 15.09 -4.34
C MET A 131 -2.27 15.47 -5.34
N GLN A 132 -1.06 14.97 -5.16
CA GLN A 132 0.04 15.20 -6.08
C GLN A 132 -0.21 14.58 -7.45
N SER A 133 -0.77 13.37 -7.47
CA SER A 133 -1.10 12.66 -8.70
C SER A 133 -2.17 13.40 -9.50
N GLU A 134 -3.23 13.87 -8.84
CA GLU A 134 -4.29 14.65 -9.47
C GLU A 134 -3.76 15.99 -9.99
N HIS A 135 -2.91 16.66 -9.24
CA HIS A 135 -2.31 17.92 -9.66
C HIS A 135 -1.44 17.73 -10.90
N ASN A 136 -0.63 16.69 -10.95
CA ASN A 136 0.20 16.38 -12.10
C ASN A 136 -0.65 16.06 -13.33
N THR A 137 -1.75 15.36 -13.17
CA THR A 137 -2.69 15.05 -14.24
C THR A 137 -3.32 16.33 -14.80
N ASP A 138 -3.74 17.25 -13.92
CA ASP A 138 -4.30 18.54 -14.33
C ASP A 138 -3.30 19.38 -15.11
N ILE A 139 -2.04 19.37 -14.74
CA ILE A 139 -0.97 20.06 -15.46
C ILE A 139 -0.76 19.44 -16.83
N GLU A 140 -0.73 18.13 -16.92
CA GLU A 140 -0.51 17.41 -18.18
C GLU A 140 -1.65 17.58 -19.16
N SER A 141 -2.88 17.75 -18.68
CA SER A 141 -4.06 17.91 -19.54
C SER A 141 -4.18 19.29 -20.15
N LYS A 142 -3.35 20.20 -19.79
CA LYS A 142 -3.29 21.55 -20.37
C LYS A 142 -2.30 21.59 -21.53
#